data_fcc828129e9aba91bb948c797a54ab5e
#
_entry.id   fcc828129e9aba91bb948c797a54ab5e
#
_cell.length_a   1.000
_cell.length_b   1.000
_cell.length_c   1.000
_cell.angle_alpha   90.00
_cell.angle_beta   90.00
_cell.angle_gamma   90.00
#
_symmetry.space_group_name_H-M   'P 1'
#
loop_
_entity.id
_entity.type
_entity.pdbx_description
1 polymer ?
#
loop_
_entity_poly.entity_id
_entity_poly.type
_entity_poly.pdbx_seq_one_letter_code
_entity_poly.pdbx_strand_id
1 'polypeptide(L)'
;MDKKSQHYSTHFPDVRVKVYSVPESLRRHLYLFKTVTGVFSFKKLDLGTKVFIKHMSIPEKENILLDLGCGYGAIGIVLARSSLQSTVYLTDINNRALWCARENVKYNLSESSGKVIVLQGNYFEPFKNKSIKFDGIYMNPPLRKGRREFLTLCKQIPLHLNSKGLFQFVIKKKMGAEYVHNYLNKHLSELFEKIEVTFKRSGYWVFYLTTF
;
A
#
# COMPACT_ATOMS: atom_id res chain seq x y z
N MET A 1 9.85 24.19 -3.87
CA MET A 1 9.69 22.71 -3.89
C MET A 1 10.71 22.10 -2.95
N ASP A 2 10.26 21.44 -1.92
CA ASP A 2 11.15 20.92 -0.86
C ASP A 2 11.95 19.72 -1.40
N LYS A 3 13.28 19.86 -1.56
CA LYS A 3 14.21 18.83 -2.05
C LYS A 3 14.07 17.49 -1.27
N LYS A 4 13.60 17.53 -0.02
CA LYS A 4 13.39 16.34 0.83
C LYS A 4 12.24 15.41 0.39
N SER A 5 11.26 15.91 -0.39
CA SER A 5 10.08 15.12 -0.77
C SER A 5 10.26 14.24 -2.01
N GLN A 6 11.35 14.41 -2.76
CA GLN A 6 11.57 13.68 -4.02
C GLN A 6 12.32 12.35 -3.85
N HIS A 7 13.10 12.19 -2.77
CA HIS A 7 14.05 11.09 -2.65
C HIS A 7 13.45 9.69 -2.51
N TYR A 8 12.25 9.54 -1.94
CA TYR A 8 11.65 8.21 -1.74
C TYR A 8 10.80 7.71 -2.93
N SER A 9 10.48 8.58 -3.88
CA SER A 9 9.73 8.22 -5.09
C SER A 9 10.62 8.12 -6.34
N THR A 10 11.88 7.78 -6.17
CA THR A 10 12.88 7.55 -7.22
C THR A 10 13.51 6.18 -7.07
N HIS A 11 14.05 5.62 -8.18
CA HIS A 11 14.74 4.34 -8.16
C HIS A 11 15.95 4.35 -7.21
N PHE A 12 16.73 5.43 -7.22
CA PHE A 12 17.97 5.59 -6.44
C PHE A 12 17.96 6.93 -5.71
N PRO A 13 17.53 6.95 -4.43
CA PRO A 13 17.60 8.17 -3.63
C PRO A 13 19.06 8.62 -3.41
N ASP A 14 19.36 9.89 -3.74
CA ASP A 14 20.69 10.50 -3.55
C ASP A 14 20.84 11.03 -2.11
N VAL A 15 20.98 10.11 -1.15
CA VAL A 15 21.27 10.42 0.26
C VAL A 15 22.10 9.30 0.88
N ARG A 16 23.01 9.66 1.83
CA ARG A 16 23.80 8.67 2.57
C ARG A 16 22.89 7.69 3.29
N VAL A 17 23.18 6.40 3.18
CA VAL A 17 22.41 5.33 3.82
C VAL A 17 22.66 5.32 5.33
N LYS A 18 21.59 5.44 6.12
CA LYS A 18 21.56 5.17 7.57
C LYS A 18 20.42 4.20 7.82
N VAL A 19 20.69 3.17 8.61
CA VAL A 19 19.71 2.14 8.97
C VAL A 19 18.98 2.53 10.25
N TYR A 20 17.69 2.23 10.31
CA TYR A 20 16.82 2.44 11.46
C TYR A 20 16.01 1.18 11.71
N SER A 21 15.68 0.94 12.97
CA SER A 21 14.74 -0.09 13.40
C SER A 21 13.50 0.59 13.98
N VAL A 22 12.34 0.18 13.50
CA VAL A 22 11.03 0.74 13.88
C VAL A 22 10.18 -0.36 14.49
N PRO A 23 10.14 -0.49 15.83
CA PRO A 23 9.24 -1.43 16.49
C PRO A 23 7.80 -0.91 16.45
N GLU A 24 6.84 -1.79 16.14
CA GLU A 24 5.43 -1.45 16.07
C GLU A 24 4.55 -2.59 16.56
N SER A 25 3.46 -2.23 17.24
CA SER A 25 2.39 -3.17 17.58
C SER A 25 1.19 -2.92 16.66
N LEU A 26 0.90 -3.87 15.78
CA LEU A 26 -0.16 -3.76 14.77
C LEU A 26 -1.03 -5.02 14.82
N ARG A 27 -2.36 -4.86 14.86
CA ARG A 27 -3.30 -5.99 14.88
C ARG A 27 -2.93 -7.09 15.91
N ARG A 28 -2.55 -6.69 17.14
CA ARG A 28 -2.16 -7.57 18.25
C ARG A 28 -0.85 -8.36 18.03
N HIS A 29 -0.06 -8.02 17.03
CA HIS A 29 1.26 -8.60 16.78
C HIS A 29 2.36 -7.54 16.88
N LEU A 30 3.53 -7.97 17.34
CA LEU A 30 4.74 -7.15 17.35
C LEU A 30 5.46 -7.33 16.02
N TYR A 31 5.94 -6.23 15.48
CA TYR A 31 6.76 -6.14 14.26
C TYR A 31 8.00 -5.32 14.54
N LEU A 32 9.10 -5.68 13.89
CA LEU A 32 10.31 -4.89 13.87
C LEU A 32 10.67 -4.58 12.41
N PHE A 33 10.44 -3.35 11.98
CA PHE A 33 10.74 -2.95 10.61
C PHE A 33 12.13 -2.32 10.51
N LYS A 34 13.00 -2.89 9.69
CA LYS A 34 14.24 -2.27 9.23
C LYS A 34 13.93 -1.27 8.13
N THR A 35 14.46 -0.06 8.24
CA THR A 35 14.29 1.00 7.25
C THR A 35 15.59 1.75 7.03
N VAL A 36 15.68 2.52 5.93
CA VAL A 36 16.86 3.33 5.63
C VAL A 36 16.48 4.73 5.17
N THR A 37 17.40 5.68 5.27
CA THR A 37 17.24 7.01 4.67
C THR A 37 16.92 6.91 3.19
N GLY A 38 16.04 7.78 2.69
CA GLY A 38 15.56 7.74 1.30
C GLY A 38 14.34 6.85 1.09
N VAL A 39 13.81 6.21 2.15
CA VAL A 39 12.53 5.50 2.15
C VAL A 39 11.48 6.35 2.85
N PHE A 40 10.24 6.25 2.41
CA PHE A 40 9.13 6.98 3.04
C PHE A 40 9.00 6.59 4.52
N SER A 41 8.90 7.60 5.39
CA SER A 41 8.69 7.44 6.84
C SER A 41 9.73 6.57 7.56
N PHE A 42 10.99 6.66 7.17
CA PHE A 42 12.07 5.78 7.62
C PHE A 42 12.41 5.83 9.12
N LYS A 43 11.99 6.88 9.86
CA LYS A 43 12.28 7.00 11.32
C LYS A 43 11.18 6.39 12.19
N LYS A 44 9.95 6.32 11.67
CA LYS A 44 8.77 5.81 12.39
C LYS A 44 7.70 5.44 11.38
N LEU A 45 6.84 4.50 11.69
CA LEU A 45 5.71 4.17 10.85
C LEU A 45 4.78 5.37 10.70
N ASP A 46 4.41 5.69 9.45
CA ASP A 46 3.48 6.79 9.15
C ASP A 46 2.12 6.56 9.82
N LEU A 47 1.55 7.64 10.37
CA LEU A 47 0.28 7.56 11.07
C LEU A 47 -0.87 7.11 10.13
N GLY A 48 -0.86 7.54 8.87
CA GLY A 48 -1.83 7.08 7.87
C GLY A 48 -1.73 5.59 7.64
N THR A 49 -0.51 5.05 7.53
CA THR A 49 -0.27 3.61 7.42
C THR A 49 -0.75 2.86 8.66
N LYS A 50 -0.52 3.38 9.88
CA LYS A 50 -1.03 2.77 11.13
C LYS A 50 -2.56 2.73 11.16
N VAL A 51 -3.20 3.85 10.83
CA VAL A 51 -4.67 3.95 10.77
C VAL A 51 -5.19 2.97 9.71
N PHE A 52 -4.56 2.92 8.55
CA PHE A 52 -4.97 2.03 7.46
C PHE A 52 -4.88 0.56 7.89
N ILE A 53 -3.73 0.11 8.37
CA ILE A 53 -3.54 -1.27 8.84
C ILE A 53 -4.57 -1.66 9.91
N LYS A 54 -4.91 -0.75 10.81
CA LYS A 54 -5.89 -1.00 11.86
C LYS A 54 -7.30 -1.23 11.31
N HIS A 55 -7.67 -0.52 10.23
CA HIS A 55 -9.05 -0.44 9.74
C HIS A 55 -9.27 -1.08 8.35
N MET A 56 -8.20 -1.51 7.66
CA MET A 56 -8.35 -2.24 6.40
C MET A 56 -9.02 -3.60 6.63
N SER A 57 -9.86 -4.00 5.70
CA SER A 57 -10.42 -5.35 5.63
C SER A 57 -9.36 -6.29 5.04
N ILE A 58 -9.21 -7.46 5.62
CA ILE A 58 -8.30 -8.51 5.14
C ILE A 58 -9.13 -9.75 4.84
N PRO A 59 -9.07 -10.32 3.63
CA PRO A 59 -9.81 -11.51 3.29
C PRO A 59 -9.30 -12.74 4.05
N GLU A 60 -10.21 -13.63 4.45
CA GLU A 60 -9.91 -14.83 5.25
C GLU A 60 -9.49 -16.05 4.43
N LYS A 61 -9.86 -16.08 3.14
CA LYS A 61 -9.58 -17.22 2.23
C LYS A 61 -8.26 -17.03 1.49
N GLU A 62 -7.86 -18.04 0.72
CA GLU A 62 -6.77 -17.94 -0.22
C GLU A 62 -7.02 -16.81 -1.24
N ASN A 63 -6.09 -15.88 -1.36
CA ASN A 63 -6.21 -14.71 -2.19
C ASN A 63 -4.88 -14.29 -2.80
N ILE A 64 -4.95 -13.57 -3.89
CA ILE A 64 -3.80 -12.85 -4.49
C ILE A 64 -3.95 -11.37 -4.14
N LEU A 65 -3.08 -10.89 -3.25
CA LEU A 65 -3.13 -9.52 -2.72
C LEU A 65 -1.95 -8.69 -3.22
N LEU A 66 -2.15 -7.38 -3.33
CA LEU A 66 -1.12 -6.43 -3.75
C LEU A 66 -1.02 -5.25 -2.76
N ASP A 67 0.17 -5.03 -2.21
CA ASP A 67 0.58 -3.79 -1.54
C ASP A 67 1.26 -2.89 -2.59
N LEU A 68 0.51 -1.91 -3.11
CA LEU A 68 0.91 -1.06 -4.23
C LEU A 68 1.62 0.21 -3.73
N GLY A 69 2.91 0.34 -4.02
CA GLY A 69 3.77 1.36 -3.42
C GLY A 69 4.12 1.01 -1.96
N CYS A 70 4.60 -0.21 -1.75
CA CYS A 70 4.71 -0.84 -0.44
C CYS A 70 5.70 -0.17 0.54
N GLY A 71 6.60 0.70 0.04
CA GLY A 71 7.69 1.22 0.88
C GLY A 71 8.53 0.09 1.46
N TYR A 72 8.74 0.09 2.77
CA TYR A 72 9.45 -0.98 3.46
C TYR A 72 8.57 -2.20 3.85
N GLY A 73 7.35 -2.29 3.29
CA GLY A 73 6.51 -3.48 3.32
C GLY A 73 5.55 -3.60 4.50
N ALA A 74 5.27 -2.53 5.26
CA ALA A 74 4.46 -2.63 6.48
C ALA A 74 3.04 -3.16 6.23
N ILE A 75 2.35 -2.70 5.18
CA ILE A 75 1.00 -3.16 4.84
C ILE A 75 1.05 -4.62 4.37
N GLY A 76 1.89 -4.92 3.39
CA GLY A 76 1.98 -6.25 2.79
C GLY A 76 2.41 -7.34 3.78
N ILE A 77 3.31 -7.03 4.72
CA ILE A 77 3.74 -7.97 5.77
C ILE A 77 2.58 -8.26 6.74
N VAL A 78 1.80 -7.24 7.10
CA VAL A 78 0.62 -7.46 7.94
C VAL A 78 -0.44 -8.27 7.20
N LEU A 79 -0.64 -8.04 5.90
CA LEU A 79 -1.52 -8.86 5.05
C LEU A 79 -1.08 -10.32 5.06
N ALA A 80 0.19 -10.61 4.77
CA ALA A 80 0.73 -11.97 4.71
C ALA A 80 0.65 -12.70 6.06
N ARG A 81 0.83 -11.99 7.18
CA ARG A 81 0.69 -12.57 8.51
C ARG A 81 -0.77 -12.83 8.90
N SER A 82 -1.70 -12.04 8.37
CA SER A 82 -3.13 -12.14 8.71
C SER A 82 -3.91 -13.03 7.76
N SER A 83 -3.38 -13.32 6.56
CA SER A 83 -4.01 -14.16 5.52
C SER A 83 -3.01 -15.24 5.09
N LEU A 84 -2.94 -16.32 5.87
CA LEU A 84 -1.87 -17.32 5.83
C LEU A 84 -1.80 -18.10 4.51
N GLN A 85 -2.92 -18.27 3.81
CA GLN A 85 -3.00 -19.00 2.55
C GLN A 85 -2.84 -18.08 1.32
N SER A 86 -2.69 -16.78 1.53
CA SER A 86 -2.63 -15.82 0.43
C SER A 86 -1.23 -15.63 -0.12
N THR A 87 -1.15 -15.27 -1.42
CA THR A 87 0.06 -14.73 -2.03
C THR A 87 -0.02 -13.22 -2.04
N VAL A 88 0.94 -12.56 -1.39
CA VAL A 88 0.99 -11.09 -1.28
C VAL A 88 2.13 -10.54 -2.12
N TYR A 89 1.79 -9.75 -3.12
CA TYR A 89 2.76 -9.00 -3.92
C TYR A 89 3.03 -7.65 -3.27
N LEU A 90 4.30 -7.27 -3.18
CA LEU A 90 4.76 -5.96 -2.73
C LEU A 90 5.47 -5.28 -3.89
N THR A 91 5.00 -4.11 -4.31
CA THR A 91 5.64 -3.37 -5.39
C THR A 91 6.02 -1.96 -4.97
N ASP A 92 7.20 -1.50 -5.37
CA ASP A 92 7.65 -0.11 -5.22
C ASP A 92 8.65 0.23 -6.32
N ILE A 93 8.77 1.52 -6.63
CA ILE A 93 9.78 2.02 -7.57
C ILE A 93 11.16 2.17 -6.91
N ASN A 94 11.19 2.39 -5.59
CA ASN A 94 12.38 2.70 -4.81
C ASN A 94 13.13 1.43 -4.40
N ASN A 95 14.33 1.22 -4.93
CA ASN A 95 15.16 0.05 -4.63
C ASN A 95 15.54 -0.09 -3.15
N ARG A 96 15.72 1.02 -2.42
CA ARG A 96 15.99 0.98 -0.97
C ARG A 96 14.77 0.51 -0.19
N ALA A 97 13.58 0.92 -0.61
CA ALA A 97 12.32 0.47 -0.03
C ALA A 97 12.16 -1.05 -0.23
N LEU A 98 12.41 -1.55 -1.43
CA LEU A 98 12.31 -2.98 -1.74
C LEU A 98 13.37 -3.81 -1.02
N TRP A 99 14.59 -3.28 -0.86
CA TRP A 99 15.60 -3.94 -0.01
C TRP A 99 15.11 -4.06 1.44
N CYS A 100 14.58 -2.97 2.01
CA CYS A 100 13.97 -2.99 3.35
C CYS A 100 12.81 -3.99 3.41
N ALA A 101 11.91 -3.99 2.42
CA ALA A 101 10.76 -4.89 2.37
C ALA A 101 11.19 -6.37 2.39
N ARG A 102 12.20 -6.76 1.59
CA ARG A 102 12.75 -8.15 1.60
C ARG A 102 13.34 -8.53 2.95
N GLU A 103 14.10 -7.65 3.59
CA GLU A 103 14.63 -7.89 4.93
C GLU A 103 13.49 -8.01 5.95
N ASN A 104 12.50 -7.12 5.89
CA ASN A 104 11.38 -7.12 6.81
C ASN A 104 10.47 -8.34 6.66
N VAL A 105 10.32 -8.89 5.47
CA VAL A 105 9.68 -10.19 5.24
C VAL A 105 10.37 -11.28 6.04
N LYS A 106 11.71 -11.38 5.94
CA LYS A 106 12.50 -12.39 6.67
C LYS A 106 12.39 -12.26 8.19
N TYR A 107 12.33 -11.01 8.71
CA TYR A 107 12.29 -10.77 10.14
C TYR A 107 10.90 -10.95 10.78
N ASN A 108 9.84 -10.70 10.02
CA ASN A 108 8.49 -10.59 10.60
C ASN A 108 7.56 -11.75 10.22
N LEU A 109 7.92 -12.57 9.23
CA LEU A 109 7.11 -13.68 8.77
C LEU A 109 7.78 -15.02 9.07
N SER A 110 6.95 -16.04 9.32
CA SER A 110 7.34 -17.43 9.49
C SER A 110 6.93 -18.25 8.26
N GLU A 111 7.33 -19.52 8.20
CA GLU A 111 6.91 -20.44 7.14
C GLU A 111 5.40 -20.64 7.05
N SER A 112 4.68 -20.47 8.19
CA SER A 112 3.23 -20.52 8.23
C SER A 112 2.53 -19.24 7.75
N SER A 113 3.28 -18.17 7.43
CA SER A 113 2.72 -16.93 6.88
C SER A 113 2.38 -17.08 5.40
N GLY A 114 1.50 -16.21 4.88
CA GLY A 114 1.24 -16.13 3.45
C GLY A 114 2.52 -15.87 2.64
N LYS A 115 2.56 -16.38 1.42
CA LYS A 115 3.70 -16.21 0.50
C LYS A 115 3.86 -14.75 0.13
N VAL A 116 5.08 -14.21 0.17
CA VAL A 116 5.38 -12.83 -0.21
C VAL A 116 6.32 -12.77 -1.41
N ILE A 117 5.96 -11.95 -2.40
CA ILE A 117 6.74 -11.70 -3.62
C ILE A 117 7.00 -10.21 -3.75
N VAL A 118 8.28 -9.80 -3.73
CA VAL A 118 8.70 -8.40 -3.79
C VAL A 118 9.23 -8.07 -5.19
N LEU A 119 8.55 -7.17 -5.90
CA LEU A 119 8.85 -6.78 -7.27
C LEU A 119 9.16 -5.28 -7.37
N GLN A 120 10.09 -4.93 -8.27
CA GLN A 120 10.38 -3.55 -8.60
C GLN A 120 9.53 -3.09 -9.79
N GLY A 121 8.99 -1.89 -9.72
CA GLY A 121 8.34 -1.22 -10.84
C GLY A 121 7.42 -0.09 -10.42
N ASN A 122 7.01 0.69 -11.40
CA ASN A 122 6.06 1.77 -11.22
C ASN A 122 4.63 1.22 -11.31
N TYR A 123 3.89 1.25 -10.20
CA TYR A 123 2.52 0.74 -10.09
C TYR A 123 2.37 -0.68 -10.66
N PHE A 124 1.63 -0.87 -11.75
CA PHE A 124 1.34 -2.16 -12.38
C PHE A 124 2.36 -2.62 -13.41
N GLU A 125 3.43 -1.87 -13.62
CA GLU A 125 4.49 -2.22 -14.60
C GLU A 125 5.02 -3.66 -14.44
N PRO A 126 5.26 -4.20 -13.22
CA PRO A 126 5.72 -5.57 -13.06
C PRO A 126 4.75 -6.64 -13.53
N PHE A 127 3.51 -6.28 -13.83
CA PHE A 127 2.42 -7.18 -14.22
C PHE A 127 1.96 -7.05 -15.67
N LYS A 128 2.54 -6.12 -16.46
CA LYS A 128 2.12 -5.83 -17.85
C LYS A 128 2.00 -7.06 -18.75
N ASN A 129 2.91 -8.03 -18.58
CA ASN A 129 2.96 -9.24 -19.41
C ASN A 129 2.53 -10.49 -18.62
N LYS A 130 1.75 -10.32 -17.56
CA LYS A 130 1.29 -11.40 -16.69
C LYS A 130 -0.23 -11.34 -16.60
N SER A 131 -0.89 -12.48 -16.79
CA SER A 131 -2.34 -12.62 -16.62
C SER A 131 -2.73 -12.68 -15.13
N ILE A 132 -2.10 -11.86 -14.27
CA ILE A 132 -2.38 -11.83 -12.83
C ILE A 132 -3.43 -10.75 -12.56
N LYS A 133 -4.51 -11.15 -11.91
CA LYS A 133 -5.47 -10.25 -11.28
C LYS A 133 -5.46 -10.46 -9.77
N PHE A 134 -5.82 -9.43 -9.05
CA PHE A 134 -5.78 -9.40 -7.60
C PHE A 134 -7.18 -9.49 -6.99
N ASP A 135 -7.31 -10.19 -5.87
CA ASP A 135 -8.52 -10.20 -5.06
C ASP A 135 -8.57 -8.96 -4.14
N GLY A 136 -7.39 -8.39 -3.84
CA GLY A 136 -7.30 -7.17 -3.07
C GLY A 136 -6.05 -6.35 -3.41
N ILE A 137 -6.25 -5.03 -3.60
CA ILE A 137 -5.18 -4.05 -3.79
C ILE A 137 -5.24 -3.06 -2.63
N TYR A 138 -4.10 -2.82 -1.99
CA TYR A 138 -3.94 -1.97 -0.81
C TYR A 138 -2.91 -0.89 -1.09
N MET A 139 -3.16 0.35 -0.62
CA MET A 139 -2.27 1.46 -0.90
C MET A 139 -2.32 2.57 0.15
N ASN A 140 -1.16 3.14 0.49
CA ASN A 140 -1.06 4.47 1.09
C ASN A 140 -0.46 5.42 0.03
N PRO A 141 -1.27 6.12 -0.77
CA PRO A 141 -0.81 6.81 -1.97
C PRO A 141 0.07 8.03 -1.67
N PRO A 142 1.12 8.32 -2.50
CA PRO A 142 2.01 9.47 -2.35
C PRO A 142 1.37 10.78 -2.85
N LEU A 143 0.36 11.31 -2.15
CA LEU A 143 -0.41 12.49 -2.58
C LEU A 143 0.33 13.83 -2.45
N ARG A 144 1.56 13.85 -1.96
CA ARG A 144 2.34 15.11 -1.81
C ARG A 144 2.64 15.80 -3.14
N LYS A 145 2.72 15.04 -4.23
CA LYS A 145 2.92 15.55 -5.61
C LYS A 145 1.61 15.98 -6.30
N GLY A 146 0.50 15.87 -5.61
CA GLY A 146 -0.84 16.14 -6.15
C GLY A 146 -1.69 14.88 -6.30
N ARG A 147 -2.97 15.09 -6.56
CA ARG A 147 -3.98 14.02 -6.64
C ARG A 147 -4.18 13.46 -8.04
N ARG A 148 -3.74 14.18 -9.08
CA ARG A 148 -4.01 13.83 -10.48
C ARG A 148 -3.50 12.43 -10.85
N GLU A 149 -2.26 12.13 -10.48
CA GLU A 149 -1.64 10.82 -10.73
C GLU A 149 -2.41 9.69 -10.05
N PHE A 150 -2.77 9.88 -8.77
CA PHE A 150 -3.56 8.91 -8.02
C PHE A 150 -4.96 8.70 -8.62
N LEU A 151 -5.65 9.75 -9.05
CA LEU A 151 -6.97 9.62 -9.70
C LEU A 151 -6.88 8.91 -11.07
N THR A 152 -5.79 9.13 -11.81
CA THR A 152 -5.51 8.37 -13.03
C THR A 152 -5.27 6.89 -12.71
N LEU A 153 -4.54 6.60 -11.65
CA LEU A 153 -4.32 5.23 -11.16
C LEU A 153 -5.66 4.56 -10.78
N CYS A 154 -6.56 5.27 -10.09
CA CYS A 154 -7.88 4.73 -9.72
C CYS A 154 -8.70 4.22 -10.91
N LYS A 155 -8.54 4.82 -12.10
CA LYS A 155 -9.19 4.35 -13.34
C LYS A 155 -8.62 3.02 -13.84
N GLN A 156 -7.38 2.70 -13.50
CA GLN A 156 -6.70 1.47 -13.94
C GLN A 156 -6.94 0.30 -12.98
N ILE A 157 -7.26 0.59 -11.72
CA ILE A 157 -7.45 -0.42 -10.66
C ILE A 157 -8.38 -1.57 -11.08
N PRO A 158 -9.59 -1.33 -11.66
CA PRO A 158 -10.51 -2.41 -12.03
C PRO A 158 -9.94 -3.38 -13.06
N LEU A 159 -9.03 -2.92 -13.93
CA LEU A 159 -8.37 -3.77 -14.93
C LEU A 159 -7.47 -4.84 -14.30
N HIS A 160 -7.03 -4.62 -13.06
CA HIS A 160 -6.12 -5.48 -12.30
C HIS A 160 -6.81 -6.24 -11.16
N LEU A 161 -8.11 -6.02 -10.94
CA LEU A 161 -8.89 -6.75 -9.95
C LEU A 161 -9.68 -7.91 -10.58
N ASN A 162 -9.88 -8.96 -9.80
CA ASN A 162 -10.88 -9.99 -10.07
C ASN A 162 -12.30 -9.39 -9.90
N SER A 163 -13.35 -10.08 -10.42
CA SER A 163 -14.74 -9.74 -10.09
C SER A 163 -14.92 -9.75 -8.57
N LYS A 164 -15.63 -8.76 -8.03
CA LYS A 164 -15.76 -8.49 -6.59
C LYS A 164 -14.43 -8.26 -5.86
N GLY A 165 -13.38 -7.97 -6.61
CA GLY A 165 -12.07 -7.62 -6.08
C GLY A 165 -12.10 -6.29 -5.33
N LEU A 166 -11.21 -6.15 -4.36
CA LEU A 166 -11.21 -5.11 -3.36
C LEU A 166 -10.07 -4.11 -3.59
N PHE A 167 -10.37 -2.81 -3.62
CA PHE A 167 -9.37 -1.76 -3.54
C PHE A 167 -9.53 -0.94 -2.26
N GLN A 168 -8.49 -0.91 -1.44
CA GLN A 168 -8.48 -0.13 -0.21
C GLN A 168 -7.28 0.81 -0.15
N PHE A 169 -7.51 2.02 0.34
CA PHE A 169 -6.45 3.01 0.52
C PHE A 169 -6.79 4.00 1.62
N VAL A 170 -5.78 4.74 2.08
CA VAL A 170 -5.92 5.76 3.11
C VAL A 170 -5.52 7.13 2.59
N ILE A 171 -6.31 8.15 2.92
CA ILE A 171 -5.98 9.55 2.61
C ILE A 171 -6.11 10.40 3.87
N LYS A 172 -5.12 11.27 4.10
CA LYS A 172 -5.24 12.32 5.12
C LYS A 172 -6.29 13.36 4.69
N LYS A 173 -7.25 13.72 5.57
CA LYS A 173 -8.34 14.66 5.25
C LYS A 173 -7.82 15.92 4.58
N LYS A 174 -6.81 16.57 5.19
CA LYS A 174 -6.21 17.81 4.65
C LYS A 174 -5.46 17.65 3.32
N MET A 175 -5.24 16.43 2.83
CA MET A 175 -4.66 16.15 1.51
C MET A 175 -5.74 15.89 0.45
N GLY A 176 -7.01 16.16 0.78
CA GLY A 176 -8.12 16.15 -0.16
C GLY A 176 -8.91 14.84 -0.18
N ALA A 177 -9.04 14.16 0.97
CA ALA A 177 -9.85 12.94 1.06
C ALA A 177 -11.30 13.17 0.58
N GLU A 178 -11.92 14.29 0.95
CA GLU A 178 -13.26 14.65 0.53
C GLU A 178 -13.36 14.87 -0.99
N TYR A 179 -12.40 15.59 -1.56
CA TYR A 179 -12.32 15.76 -3.01
C TYR A 179 -12.20 14.43 -3.75
N VAL A 180 -11.34 13.52 -3.25
CA VAL A 180 -11.18 12.19 -3.85
C VAL A 180 -12.48 11.40 -3.74
N HIS A 181 -13.15 11.40 -2.60
CA HIS A 181 -14.45 10.74 -2.42
C HIS A 181 -15.50 11.23 -3.44
N ASN A 182 -15.64 12.55 -3.57
CA ASN A 182 -16.58 13.16 -4.50
C ASN A 182 -16.22 12.84 -5.95
N TYR A 183 -14.93 12.86 -6.30
CA TYR A 183 -14.46 12.50 -7.63
C TYR A 183 -14.76 11.06 -7.98
N LEU A 184 -14.48 10.11 -7.08
CA LEU A 184 -14.76 8.70 -7.28
C LEU A 184 -16.25 8.46 -7.55
N ASN A 185 -17.14 9.00 -6.70
CA ASN A 185 -18.58 8.85 -6.86
C ASN A 185 -19.11 9.51 -8.15
N LYS A 186 -18.57 10.68 -8.54
CA LYS A 186 -19.04 11.41 -9.72
C LYS A 186 -18.53 10.83 -11.04
N HIS A 187 -17.31 10.30 -11.07
CA HIS A 187 -16.59 10.00 -12.31
C HIS A 187 -16.17 8.55 -12.46
N LEU A 188 -16.21 7.73 -11.42
CA LEU A 188 -15.77 6.34 -11.43
C LEU A 188 -16.80 5.37 -10.85
N SER A 189 -18.03 5.82 -10.59
CA SER A 189 -19.12 4.97 -10.07
C SER A 189 -19.48 3.81 -11.01
N GLU A 190 -19.28 3.96 -12.31
CA GLU A 190 -19.52 2.89 -13.29
C GLU A 190 -18.43 1.80 -13.30
N LEU A 191 -17.28 2.08 -12.69
CA LEU A 191 -16.14 1.16 -12.61
C LEU A 191 -16.12 0.32 -11.34
N PHE A 192 -16.92 0.70 -10.34
CA PHE A 192 -16.96 0.05 -9.04
C PHE A 192 -18.41 -0.19 -8.61
N GLU A 193 -18.69 -1.40 -8.16
CA GLU A 193 -20.01 -1.76 -7.57
C GLU A 193 -20.25 -0.95 -6.29
N LYS A 194 -19.19 -0.71 -5.51
CA LYS A 194 -19.27 -0.03 -4.23
C LYS A 194 -18.12 0.95 -4.04
N ILE A 195 -18.42 2.14 -3.53
CA ILE A 195 -17.46 3.16 -3.14
C ILE A 195 -17.82 3.65 -1.74
N GLU A 196 -17.06 3.27 -0.73
CA GLU A 196 -17.32 3.62 0.65
C GLU A 196 -16.12 4.22 1.37
N VAL A 197 -16.39 4.93 2.45
CA VAL A 197 -15.40 5.34 3.43
C VAL A 197 -15.72 4.64 4.75
N THR A 198 -14.97 3.58 5.04
CA THR A 198 -15.20 2.71 6.21
C THR A 198 -14.68 3.31 7.52
N PHE A 199 -13.80 4.32 7.44
CA PHE A 199 -13.27 5.01 8.61
C PHE A 199 -13.03 6.50 8.31
N LYS A 200 -13.54 7.38 9.18
CA LYS A 200 -13.43 8.86 9.09
C LYS A 200 -13.07 9.46 10.45
N ARG A 201 -11.86 9.23 10.99
CA ARG A 201 -11.44 9.80 12.28
C ARG A 201 -9.94 10.12 12.27
N SER A 202 -9.45 10.80 13.29
CA SER A 202 -8.02 11.13 13.48
C SER A 202 -7.37 11.84 12.30
N GLY A 203 -8.16 12.56 11.49
CA GLY A 203 -7.67 13.27 10.31
C GLY A 203 -7.35 12.37 9.12
N TYR A 204 -7.78 11.11 9.11
CA TYR A 204 -7.62 10.15 8.02
C TYR A 204 -8.94 9.52 7.62
N TRP A 205 -9.06 9.21 6.32
CA TRP A 205 -10.17 8.47 5.74
C TRP A 205 -9.63 7.19 5.12
N VAL A 206 -10.26 6.06 5.45
CA VAL A 206 -9.98 4.76 4.81
C VAL A 206 -11.09 4.47 3.82
N PHE A 207 -10.71 4.26 2.59
CA PHE A 207 -11.60 3.98 1.47
C PHE A 207 -11.65 2.48 1.20
N TYR A 208 -12.84 2.04 0.79
CA TYR A 208 -13.16 0.67 0.45
C TYR A 208 -13.98 0.66 -0.83
N LEU A 209 -13.44 0.09 -1.90
CA LEU A 209 -14.06 0.00 -3.22
C LEU A 209 -14.08 -1.46 -3.65
N THR A 210 -15.19 -1.91 -4.27
CA THR A 210 -15.28 -3.24 -4.89
C THR A 210 -15.62 -3.12 -6.36
N THR A 211 -15.07 -4.01 -7.17
CA THR A 211 -15.47 -4.19 -8.58
C THR A 211 -16.74 -5.05 -8.68
N PHE A 212 -17.42 -4.99 -9.82
CA PHE A 212 -18.57 -5.83 -10.16
C PHE A 212 -18.22 -7.31 -10.23
#